data_fad0f892c9e82e46f60cebb5db374b0a
#
_entry.id   fad0f892c9e82e46f60cebb5db374b0a
#
_cell.length_a   1.000
_cell.length_b   1.000
_cell.length_c   1.000
_cell.angle_alpha   90.00
_cell.angle_beta   90.00
_cell.angle_gamma   90.00
#
_symmetry.space_group_name_H-M   'P 1'
#
loop_
_entity.id
_entity.type
_entity.pdbx_description
1 polymer ?
#
loop_
_entity_poly.entity_id
_entity_poly.type
_entity_poly.pdbx_seq_one_letter_code
_entity_poly.pdbx_strand_id
1 'polypeptide(L)'
;MIIHSATSKDSGLLTEISFSSKKYWGYPPGYFEIWKDELTITGEYIDQNFVQLVESKGQVVGYYSVVSLEEDHQLTNFTMRKGLWLEHVFIRPEFIGQGFGKRLMQHLLDVSMDRQWKELKILADPHSTGFYKRLGAKYIKEIQSNISGRTVSYFEWEMF
;
A
#
# COMPACT_ATOMS: atom_id res chain seq x y z
N MET A 1 9.39 18.85 0.80
CA MET A 1 8.56 17.64 0.75
C MET A 1 7.35 17.83 1.65
N ILE A 2 6.18 17.56 1.11
CA ILE A 2 4.89 17.75 1.79
C ILE A 2 4.09 16.47 1.68
N ILE A 3 3.50 16.01 2.80
CA ILE A 3 2.56 14.89 2.82
C ILE A 3 1.18 15.45 3.17
N HIS A 4 0.18 15.14 2.36
CA HIS A 4 -1.18 15.60 2.59
C HIS A 4 -2.22 14.62 2.06
N SER A 5 -3.48 14.83 2.46
CA SER A 5 -4.58 13.97 2.03
C SER A 5 -4.81 14.09 0.52
N ALA A 6 -5.01 12.95 -0.13
CA ALA A 6 -5.48 12.91 -1.52
C ALA A 6 -6.96 13.31 -1.59
N THR A 7 -7.37 13.81 -2.74
CA THR A 7 -8.78 14.07 -3.03
C THR A 7 -9.20 13.25 -4.24
N SER A 8 -10.49 13.15 -4.49
CA SER A 8 -11.02 12.40 -5.64
C SER A 8 -10.44 12.87 -6.98
N LYS A 9 -9.95 14.10 -7.05
CA LYS A 9 -9.29 14.65 -8.25
C LYS A 9 -7.94 13.99 -8.53
N ASP A 10 -7.35 13.34 -7.54
CA ASP A 10 -6.04 12.69 -7.67
C ASP A 10 -6.15 11.25 -8.20
N SER A 11 -7.36 10.75 -8.45
CA SER A 11 -7.59 9.34 -8.82
C SER A 11 -6.76 8.87 -10.02
N GLY A 12 -6.75 9.65 -11.10
CA GLY A 12 -5.97 9.31 -12.29
C GLY A 12 -4.47 9.26 -12.03
N LEU A 13 -3.98 10.22 -11.24
CA LEU A 13 -2.56 10.31 -10.89
C LEU A 13 -2.13 9.13 -10.01
N LEU A 14 -2.91 8.78 -9.01
CA LEU A 14 -2.59 7.65 -8.14
C LEU A 14 -2.67 6.32 -8.88
N THR A 15 -3.60 6.19 -9.82
CA THR A 15 -3.66 5.01 -10.70
C THR A 15 -2.38 4.88 -11.53
N GLU A 16 -1.93 5.99 -12.13
CA GLU A 16 -0.68 6.01 -12.91
C GLU A 16 0.51 5.59 -12.04
N ILE A 17 0.60 6.10 -10.81
CA ILE A 17 1.68 5.73 -9.88
C ILE A 17 1.62 4.24 -9.54
N SER A 18 0.44 3.70 -9.27
CA SER A 18 0.24 2.29 -8.96
C SER A 18 0.77 1.39 -10.08
N PHE A 19 0.36 1.66 -11.32
CA PHE A 19 0.79 0.88 -12.48
C PHE A 19 2.29 1.03 -12.75
N SER A 20 2.82 2.25 -12.75
CA SER A 20 4.25 2.46 -13.04
C SER A 20 5.15 1.84 -11.98
N SER A 21 4.74 1.91 -10.72
CA SER A 21 5.47 1.31 -9.60
C SER A 21 5.54 -0.23 -9.74
N LYS A 22 4.42 -0.87 -10.09
CA LYS A 22 4.39 -2.32 -10.33
C LYS A 22 5.20 -2.72 -11.57
N LYS A 23 5.10 -1.95 -12.65
CA LYS A 23 5.84 -2.21 -13.89
C LYS A 23 7.35 -2.16 -13.73
N TYR A 24 7.84 -1.38 -12.78
CA TYR A 24 9.26 -1.26 -12.48
C TYR A 24 9.92 -2.62 -12.20
N TRP A 25 9.18 -3.55 -11.60
CA TRP A 25 9.72 -4.86 -11.20
C TRP A 25 9.73 -5.89 -12.32
N GLY A 26 9.26 -5.54 -13.52
CA GLY A 26 9.34 -6.43 -14.69
C GLY A 26 8.37 -7.60 -14.70
N TYR A 27 7.23 -7.46 -14.03
CA TYR A 27 6.21 -8.51 -14.01
C TYR A 27 5.64 -8.77 -15.41
N PRO A 28 5.24 -10.03 -15.70
CA PRO A 28 4.62 -10.36 -16.99
C PRO A 28 3.39 -9.49 -17.28
N PRO A 29 3.17 -9.06 -18.54
CA PRO A 29 2.02 -8.24 -18.88
C PRO A 29 0.66 -8.81 -18.47
N GLY A 30 0.50 -10.13 -18.48
CA GLY A 30 -0.74 -10.80 -18.06
C GLY A 30 -1.12 -10.56 -16.60
N TYR A 31 -0.15 -10.27 -15.75
CA TYR A 31 -0.43 -9.96 -14.34
C TYR A 31 -1.24 -8.68 -14.20
N PHE A 32 -1.02 -7.70 -15.08
CA PHE A 32 -1.71 -6.41 -15.02
C PHE A 32 -3.18 -6.51 -15.39
N GLU A 33 -3.57 -7.50 -16.17
CA GLU A 33 -4.99 -7.78 -16.40
C GLU A 33 -5.68 -8.24 -15.12
N ILE A 34 -5.00 -9.09 -14.33
CA ILE A 34 -5.52 -9.58 -13.05
C ILE A 34 -5.52 -8.46 -12.01
N TRP A 35 -4.50 -7.60 -12.00
CA TRP A 35 -4.33 -6.51 -11.03
C TRP A 35 -5.07 -5.23 -11.39
N LYS A 36 -5.71 -5.18 -12.55
CA LYS A 36 -6.30 -3.93 -13.07
C LYS A 36 -7.19 -3.21 -12.07
N ASP A 37 -8.13 -3.92 -11.46
CA ASP A 37 -9.05 -3.33 -10.50
C ASP A 37 -8.34 -2.90 -9.22
N GLU A 38 -7.42 -3.71 -8.73
CA GLU A 38 -6.63 -3.43 -7.54
C GLU A 38 -5.76 -2.19 -7.70
N LEU A 39 -5.13 -2.02 -8.87
CA LEU A 39 -4.22 -0.90 -9.15
C LEU A 39 -4.96 0.36 -9.61
N THR A 40 -6.23 0.27 -9.93
CA THR A 40 -7.04 1.43 -10.34
C THR A 40 -7.61 2.10 -9.09
N ILE A 41 -7.15 3.31 -8.83
CA ILE A 41 -7.58 4.10 -7.67
C ILE A 41 -8.69 5.04 -8.14
N THR A 42 -9.92 4.78 -7.69
CA THR A 42 -11.07 5.60 -8.04
C THR A 42 -11.24 6.79 -7.08
N GLY A 43 -11.98 7.80 -7.52
CA GLY A 43 -12.33 8.91 -6.63
C GLY A 43 -13.11 8.44 -5.41
N GLU A 44 -14.01 7.46 -5.61
CA GLU A 44 -14.78 6.86 -4.52
C GLU A 44 -13.87 6.14 -3.51
N TYR A 45 -12.87 5.40 -3.98
CA TYR A 45 -11.88 4.76 -3.11
C TYR A 45 -11.17 5.80 -2.23
N ILE A 46 -10.76 6.91 -2.82
CA ILE A 46 -10.07 7.99 -2.09
C ILE A 46 -11.00 8.60 -1.03
N ASP A 47 -12.26 8.84 -1.38
CA ASP A 47 -13.22 9.43 -0.45
C ASP A 47 -13.57 8.50 0.71
N GLN A 48 -13.56 7.19 0.50
CA GLN A 48 -13.95 6.19 1.50
C GLN A 48 -12.80 5.70 2.38
N ASN A 49 -11.57 5.98 2.04
CA ASN A 49 -10.41 5.43 2.74
C ASN A 49 -9.43 6.53 3.15
N PHE A 50 -8.44 6.16 3.94
CA PHE A 50 -7.39 7.09 4.34
C PHE A 50 -6.25 7.04 3.33
N VAL A 51 -6.15 8.05 2.48
CA VAL A 51 -5.18 8.09 1.38
C VAL A 51 -4.33 9.35 1.50
N GLN A 52 -3.01 9.17 1.63
CA GLN A 52 -2.05 10.26 1.80
C GLN A 52 -1.02 10.22 0.68
N LEU A 53 -0.74 11.35 0.09
CA LEU A 53 0.26 11.47 -0.95
C LEU A 53 1.44 12.32 -0.49
N VAL A 54 2.59 12.10 -1.12
CA VAL A 54 3.80 12.90 -0.89
C VAL A 54 4.16 13.66 -2.14
N GLU A 55 4.42 14.96 -1.97
CA GLU A 55 4.91 15.84 -3.03
C GLU A 55 6.35 16.25 -2.74
N SER A 56 7.14 16.34 -3.79
CA SER A 56 8.48 16.91 -3.75
C SER A 56 8.66 17.83 -4.94
N LYS A 57 9.05 19.07 -4.69
CA LYS A 57 9.27 20.08 -5.74
C LYS A 57 8.06 20.24 -6.67
N GLY A 58 6.86 20.24 -6.09
CA GLY A 58 5.62 20.44 -6.84
C GLY A 58 5.11 19.22 -7.60
N GLN A 59 5.73 18.05 -7.42
CA GLN A 59 5.36 16.83 -8.08
C GLN A 59 4.94 15.78 -7.06
N VAL A 60 3.83 15.07 -7.31
CA VAL A 60 3.43 13.92 -6.49
C VAL A 60 4.33 12.75 -6.84
N VAL A 61 5.04 12.23 -5.85
CA VAL A 61 6.03 11.16 -6.07
C VAL A 61 5.59 9.80 -5.53
N GLY A 62 4.55 9.76 -4.71
CA GLY A 62 4.06 8.51 -4.15
C GLY A 62 2.86 8.70 -3.24
N TYR A 63 2.34 7.60 -2.74
CA TYR A 63 1.19 7.63 -1.83
C TYR A 63 1.11 6.34 -1.01
N TYR A 64 0.34 6.38 0.06
CA TYR A 64 -0.11 5.18 0.75
C TYR A 64 -1.60 5.25 1.05
N SER A 65 -2.21 4.09 1.28
CA SER A 65 -3.61 4.02 1.65
C SER A 65 -3.85 3.01 2.77
N VAL A 66 -4.72 3.40 3.71
CA VAL A 66 -5.19 2.53 4.79
C VAL A 66 -6.69 2.32 4.60
N VAL A 67 -7.10 1.06 4.60
CA VAL A 67 -8.51 0.69 4.48
C VAL A 67 -8.98 0.04 5.77
N SER A 68 -10.26 0.22 6.09
CA SER A 68 -10.89 -0.41 7.24
C SER A 68 -11.83 -1.50 6.73
N LEU A 69 -11.51 -2.76 7.02
CA LEU A 69 -12.44 -3.86 6.73
C LEU A 69 -13.44 -3.97 7.86
N GLU A 70 -14.71 -3.79 7.54
CA GLU A 70 -15.80 -3.89 8.52
C GLU A 70 -16.13 -5.35 8.86
N GLU A 71 -15.78 -6.28 7.98
CA GLU A 71 -16.02 -7.71 8.13
C GLU A 71 -14.80 -8.50 7.68
N ASP A 72 -14.67 -9.74 8.15
CA ASP A 72 -13.66 -10.67 7.65
C ASP A 72 -13.90 -10.95 6.17
N HIS A 73 -12.82 -11.03 5.41
CA HIS A 73 -12.87 -11.30 3.97
C HIS A 73 -12.09 -12.57 3.66
N GLN A 74 -12.76 -13.59 3.12
CA GLN A 74 -12.14 -14.86 2.81
C GLN A 74 -11.45 -14.83 1.45
N LEU A 75 -10.15 -15.10 1.44
CA LEU A 75 -9.39 -15.42 0.24
C LEU A 75 -9.34 -16.95 0.08
N THR A 76 -8.61 -17.43 -0.94
CA THR A 76 -8.56 -18.87 -1.24
C THR A 76 -8.17 -19.72 -0.02
N ASN A 77 -7.12 -19.35 0.69
CA ASN A 77 -6.59 -20.09 1.83
C ASN A 77 -6.20 -19.21 3.00
N PHE A 78 -6.76 -18.02 3.06
CA PHE A 78 -6.45 -17.06 4.11
C PHE A 78 -7.67 -16.15 4.36
N THR A 79 -7.94 -15.87 5.63
CA THR A 79 -8.99 -14.92 6.01
C THR A 79 -8.37 -13.58 6.37
N MET A 80 -8.69 -12.56 5.59
CA MET A 80 -8.37 -11.19 5.96
C MET A 80 -9.33 -10.76 7.07
N ARG A 81 -8.81 -10.61 8.29
CA ARG A 81 -9.62 -10.21 9.43
C ARG A 81 -10.06 -8.76 9.33
N LYS A 82 -11.25 -8.45 9.83
CA LYS A 82 -11.72 -7.08 9.97
C LYS A 82 -10.68 -6.24 10.72
N GLY A 83 -10.66 -4.95 10.45
CA GLY A 83 -9.72 -4.01 11.04
C GLY A 83 -8.96 -3.23 9.97
N LEU A 84 -7.86 -2.63 10.37
CA LEU A 84 -7.10 -1.72 9.51
C LEU A 84 -6.03 -2.45 8.72
N TRP A 85 -5.98 -2.14 7.43
CA TRP A 85 -5.01 -2.71 6.50
C TRP A 85 -4.27 -1.59 5.76
N LEU A 86 -2.96 -1.66 5.76
CA LEU A 86 -2.15 -0.83 4.86
C LEU A 86 -2.21 -1.50 3.49
N GLU A 87 -3.02 -0.93 2.58
CA GLU A 87 -3.32 -1.59 1.32
C GLU A 87 -2.30 -1.29 0.24
N HIS A 88 -1.94 -0.02 0.08
CA HIS A 88 -0.99 0.41 -0.95
C HIS A 88 0.09 1.30 -0.35
N VAL A 89 1.32 1.09 -0.81
CA VAL A 89 2.45 2.01 -0.65
C VAL A 89 3.20 1.98 -1.98
N PHE A 90 3.08 3.04 -2.75
CA PHE A 90 3.72 3.12 -4.06
C PHE A 90 4.52 4.41 -4.21
N ILE A 91 5.70 4.28 -4.80
CA ILE A 91 6.59 5.39 -5.13
C ILE A 91 6.84 5.34 -6.64
N ARG A 92 6.85 6.49 -7.31
CA ARG A 92 7.23 6.56 -8.73
C ARG A 92 8.62 5.96 -8.91
N PRO A 93 8.84 5.16 -9.96
CA PRO A 93 10.12 4.47 -10.18
C PRO A 93 11.35 5.37 -10.11
N GLU A 94 11.28 6.57 -10.66
CA GLU A 94 12.40 7.52 -10.68
C GLU A 94 12.76 8.06 -9.30
N PHE A 95 11.91 7.85 -8.29
CA PHE A 95 12.14 8.29 -6.92
C PHE A 95 12.42 7.15 -5.94
N ILE A 96 12.45 5.91 -6.42
CA ILE A 96 12.76 4.74 -5.58
C ILE A 96 14.19 4.87 -5.05
N GLY A 97 14.40 4.53 -3.78
CA GLY A 97 15.72 4.58 -3.16
C GLY A 97 16.12 5.95 -2.61
N GLN A 98 15.22 6.92 -2.65
CA GLN A 98 15.48 8.29 -2.15
C GLN A 98 14.85 8.58 -0.80
N GLY A 99 14.30 7.58 -0.13
CA GLY A 99 13.76 7.72 1.22
C GLY A 99 12.30 8.15 1.31
N PHE A 100 11.58 8.29 0.20
CA PHE A 100 10.17 8.71 0.23
C PHE A 100 9.26 7.67 0.88
N GLY A 101 9.48 6.38 0.62
CA GLY A 101 8.72 5.33 1.27
C GLY A 101 8.87 5.34 2.79
N LYS A 102 10.09 5.51 3.26
CA LYS A 102 10.38 5.63 4.70
C LYS A 102 9.65 6.84 5.31
N ARG A 103 9.64 7.96 4.60
CA ARG A 103 8.96 9.17 5.06
C ARG A 103 7.44 9.00 5.13
N LEU A 104 6.85 8.32 4.14
CA LEU A 104 5.43 7.99 4.16
C LEU A 104 5.11 7.11 5.37
N MET A 105 5.94 6.12 5.66
CA MET A 105 5.71 5.22 6.79
C MET A 105 5.91 5.91 8.13
N GLN A 106 6.84 6.85 8.24
CA GLN A 106 6.97 7.67 9.45
C GLN A 106 5.70 8.52 9.66
N HIS A 107 5.17 9.10 8.60
CA HIS A 107 3.91 9.84 8.66
C HIS A 107 2.76 8.93 9.13
N LEU A 108 2.69 7.71 8.60
CA LEU A 108 1.68 6.74 9.02
C LEU A 108 1.79 6.39 10.51
N LEU A 109 3.01 6.23 11.03
CA LEU A 109 3.23 6.00 12.46
C LEU A 109 2.70 7.16 13.31
N ASP A 110 3.01 8.39 12.91
CA ASP A 110 2.57 9.59 13.62
C ASP A 110 1.03 9.70 13.61
N VAL A 111 0.41 9.48 12.45
CA VAL A 111 -1.05 9.48 12.32
C VAL A 111 -1.67 8.37 13.17
N SER A 112 -1.05 7.20 13.19
CA SER A 112 -1.54 6.06 13.97
C SER A 112 -1.56 6.34 15.46
N MET A 113 -0.56 7.05 15.98
CA MET A 113 -0.57 7.50 17.37
C MET A 113 -1.74 8.45 17.63
N ASP A 114 -1.92 9.44 16.77
CA ASP A 114 -2.99 10.43 16.94
C ASP A 114 -4.38 9.81 16.86
N ARG A 115 -4.56 8.84 15.97
CA ARG A 115 -5.84 8.18 15.75
C ARG A 115 -6.07 6.94 16.61
N GLN A 116 -5.08 6.55 17.42
CA GLN A 116 -5.13 5.35 18.25
C GLN A 116 -5.26 4.06 17.41
N TRP A 117 -4.61 4.03 16.26
CA TRP A 117 -4.49 2.83 15.43
C TRP A 117 -3.32 2.00 15.96
N LYS A 118 -3.60 1.00 16.76
CA LYS A 118 -2.56 0.21 17.43
C LYS A 118 -1.86 -0.79 16.52
N GLU A 119 -2.60 -1.35 15.58
CA GLU A 119 -2.08 -2.36 14.66
C GLU A 119 -2.63 -2.17 13.26
N LEU A 120 -1.75 -2.35 12.28
CA LEU A 120 -2.14 -2.48 10.89
C LEU A 120 -1.65 -3.83 10.36
N LYS A 121 -2.41 -4.41 9.43
CA LYS A 121 -2.05 -5.63 8.73
C LYS A 121 -1.67 -5.29 7.31
N ILE A 122 -0.77 -6.11 6.73
CA ILE A 122 -0.21 -5.84 5.40
C ILE A 122 -0.10 -7.14 4.62
N LEU A 123 -0.56 -7.13 3.37
CA LEU A 123 -0.18 -8.15 2.38
C LEU A 123 0.82 -7.49 1.44
N ALA A 124 2.08 -7.87 1.56
CA ALA A 124 3.19 -7.20 0.90
C ALA A 124 3.66 -7.97 -0.34
N ASP A 125 3.91 -7.22 -1.41
CA ASP A 125 4.63 -7.72 -2.57
C ASP A 125 5.99 -8.28 -2.13
N PRO A 126 6.48 -9.39 -2.71
CA PRO A 126 7.79 -9.96 -2.36
C PRO A 126 8.94 -8.96 -2.40
N HIS A 127 8.89 -7.99 -3.32
CA HIS A 127 9.92 -6.95 -3.40
C HIS A 127 9.90 -5.98 -2.21
N SER A 128 8.81 -5.92 -1.46
CA SER A 128 8.65 -5.02 -0.32
C SER A 128 8.91 -5.67 1.03
N THR A 129 9.13 -6.98 1.08
CA THR A 129 9.29 -7.74 2.33
C THR A 129 10.41 -7.16 3.20
N GLY A 130 11.57 -6.90 2.62
CA GLY A 130 12.69 -6.32 3.36
C GLY A 130 12.40 -4.92 3.89
N PHE A 131 11.66 -4.13 3.13
CA PHE A 131 11.25 -2.79 3.53
C PHE A 131 10.41 -2.84 4.83
N TYR A 132 9.38 -3.68 4.88
CA TYR A 132 8.52 -3.79 6.06
C TYR A 132 9.24 -4.41 7.25
N LYS A 133 10.12 -5.39 7.03
CA LYS A 133 10.94 -5.95 8.12
C LYS A 133 11.82 -4.89 8.77
N ARG A 134 12.44 -4.02 7.97
CA ARG A 134 13.29 -2.94 8.50
C ARG A 134 12.49 -1.91 9.31
N LEU A 135 11.21 -1.75 9.02
CA LEU A 135 10.33 -0.86 9.77
C LEU A 135 9.83 -1.46 11.09
N GLY A 136 10.10 -2.73 11.33
CA GLY A 136 9.67 -3.42 12.54
C GLY A 136 8.33 -4.16 12.40
N ALA A 137 7.77 -4.26 11.20
CA ALA A 137 6.59 -5.09 10.99
C ALA A 137 6.95 -6.56 11.16
N LYS A 138 6.04 -7.32 11.76
CA LYS A 138 6.26 -8.73 12.07
C LYS A 138 5.78 -9.59 10.90
N TYR A 139 6.71 -10.33 10.29
CA TYR A 139 6.38 -11.30 9.27
C TYR A 139 5.66 -12.50 9.90
N ILE A 140 4.52 -12.89 9.34
CA ILE A 140 3.73 -14.00 9.83
C ILE A 140 3.86 -15.21 8.91
N LYS A 141 3.49 -15.08 7.64
CA LYS A 141 3.55 -16.20 6.69
C LYS A 141 3.34 -15.73 5.24
N GLU A 142 3.61 -16.64 4.29
CA GLU A 142 3.25 -16.42 2.89
C GLU A 142 1.80 -16.82 2.64
N ILE A 143 1.12 -16.03 1.83
CA ILE A 143 -0.28 -16.22 1.44
C ILE A 143 -0.35 -16.39 -0.06
N GLN A 144 -1.15 -17.35 -0.54
CA GLN A 144 -1.39 -17.51 -1.97
C GLN A 144 -2.04 -16.23 -2.53
N SER A 145 -1.42 -15.65 -3.55
CA SER A 145 -1.98 -14.47 -4.22
C SER A 145 -3.05 -14.86 -5.24
N ASN A 146 -3.66 -13.87 -5.88
CA ASN A 146 -4.61 -14.11 -6.98
C ASN A 146 -3.91 -14.50 -8.29
N ILE A 147 -2.60 -14.64 -8.27
CA ILE A 147 -1.81 -15.13 -9.40
C ILE A 147 -1.30 -16.52 -9.05
N SER A 148 -1.63 -17.52 -9.89
CA SER A 148 -1.22 -18.90 -9.69
C SER A 148 0.29 -19.02 -9.53
N GLY A 149 0.73 -19.73 -8.49
CA GLY A 149 2.15 -19.94 -8.21
C GLY A 149 2.88 -18.76 -7.57
N ARG A 150 2.17 -17.67 -7.28
CA ARG A 150 2.75 -16.48 -6.64
C ARG A 150 2.18 -16.31 -5.24
N THR A 151 3.04 -15.95 -4.30
CA THR A 151 2.62 -15.63 -2.93
C THR A 151 2.89 -14.18 -2.60
N VAL A 152 2.21 -13.67 -1.57
CA VAL A 152 2.50 -12.39 -0.94
C VAL A 152 2.77 -12.62 0.54
N SER A 153 3.52 -11.71 1.16
CA SER A 153 3.92 -11.83 2.56
C SER A 153 2.91 -11.15 3.46
N TYR A 154 2.39 -11.87 4.44
CA TYR A 154 1.48 -11.31 5.44
C TYR A 154 2.27 -10.81 6.65
N PHE A 155 2.04 -9.53 7.00
CA PHE A 155 2.65 -8.87 8.16
C PHE A 155 1.60 -8.34 9.12
N GLU A 156 1.95 -8.33 10.40
CA GLU A 156 1.24 -7.56 11.42
C GLU A 156 2.20 -6.51 11.97
N TRP A 157 1.76 -5.27 12.03
CA TRP A 157 2.60 -4.15 12.41
C TRP A 157 1.98 -3.38 13.57
N GLU A 158 2.64 -3.46 14.73
CA GLU A 158 2.26 -2.66 15.89
C GLU A 158 2.78 -1.24 15.71
N MET A 159 1.87 -0.25 15.76
CA MET A 159 2.20 1.14 15.48
C MET A 159 2.80 1.86 16.69
N PHE A 160 2.46 1.40 17.91
CA PHE A 160 3.03 1.93 19.15
C PHE A 160 2.73 1.03 20.35
#